data_cbdf3524b4b876d24997cb948fdee49c
#
_entry.id   cbdf3524b4b876d24997cb948fdee49c
#
_cell.length_a   1.000
_cell.length_b   1.000
_cell.length_c   1.000
_cell.angle_alpha   90.00
_cell.angle_beta   90.00
_cell.angle_gamma   90.00
#
_symmetry.space_group_name_H-M   'P 1'
#
loop_
_entity.id
_entity.type
_entity.pdbx_description
1 polymer ?
#
loop_
_entity_poly.entity_id
_entity_poly.type
_entity_poly.pdbx_seq_one_letter_code
_entity_poly.pdbx_strand_id
1 'polypeptide(L)'
;MKDLSNYRKSYEKSELLENQIPEDPINLFHKWFYEAEELNAAEEVNAMTVTTIGLDGFPKARVVLLKKFNEEGFIFYTNYNSEKGKAILNNPHICLSFFWPTVERQIIIKGIAEKTADVI
;
A
#
# COMPACT_ATOMS: atom_id res chain seq x y z
N MET A 1 -2.59 -24.18 -21.89
CA MET A 1 -2.42 -23.00 -21.00
C MET A 1 -2.83 -21.75 -21.74
N LYS A 2 -3.66 -20.94 -21.12
CA LYS A 2 -4.08 -19.67 -21.74
C LYS A 2 -2.94 -18.65 -21.63
N ASP A 3 -2.61 -18.02 -22.73
CA ASP A 3 -1.57 -16.98 -22.77
C ASP A 3 -2.22 -15.60 -22.60
N LEU A 4 -1.82 -14.88 -21.58
CA LEU A 4 -2.34 -13.56 -21.22
C LEU A 4 -1.43 -12.41 -21.64
N SER A 5 -0.37 -12.71 -22.42
CA SER A 5 0.66 -11.72 -22.78
C SER A 5 0.08 -10.49 -23.50
N ASN A 6 -1.02 -10.65 -24.22
CA ASN A 6 -1.64 -9.56 -24.98
C ASN A 6 -2.67 -8.75 -24.17
N TYR A 7 -2.89 -9.10 -22.91
CA TYR A 7 -3.82 -8.37 -22.04
C TYR A 7 -3.21 -7.06 -21.51
N ARG A 8 -2.05 -6.74 -21.97
CA ARG A 8 -1.31 -5.55 -21.54
C ARG A 8 -2.01 -4.27 -21.96
N LYS A 9 -2.13 -3.34 -21.00
CA LYS A 9 -2.65 -2.00 -21.23
C LYS A 9 -1.50 -1.00 -21.29
N SER A 10 -1.57 -0.04 -22.21
CA SER A 10 -0.64 1.07 -22.24
C SER A 10 -1.01 2.10 -21.17
N TYR A 11 -0.01 2.59 -20.42
CA TYR A 11 -0.20 3.57 -19.36
C TYR A 11 0.26 4.95 -19.87
N GLU A 12 -0.70 5.78 -20.28
CA GLU A 12 -0.41 7.06 -20.96
C GLU A 12 -1.07 8.27 -20.30
N LYS A 13 -1.78 8.09 -19.17
CA LYS A 13 -2.60 9.16 -18.58
C LYS A 13 -1.81 10.31 -17.99
N SER A 14 -0.62 10.04 -17.46
CA SER A 14 0.18 11.08 -16.85
C SER A 14 1.66 10.68 -16.81
N GLU A 15 2.52 11.68 -16.64
CA GLU A 15 3.95 11.50 -16.49
C GLU A 15 4.37 11.92 -15.09
N LEU A 16 5.37 11.23 -14.54
CA LEU A 16 6.02 11.62 -13.30
C LEU A 16 7.31 12.36 -13.64
N LEU A 17 7.28 13.68 -13.52
CA LEU A 17 8.43 14.53 -13.83
C LEU A 17 9.18 14.88 -12.55
N GLU A 18 10.51 14.82 -12.57
CA GLU A 18 11.35 15.10 -11.39
C GLU A 18 11.09 16.49 -10.79
N ASN A 19 10.86 17.49 -11.63
CA ASN A 19 10.60 18.85 -11.16
C ASN A 19 9.23 19.02 -10.51
N GLN A 20 8.36 18.01 -10.57
CA GLN A 20 7.04 18.00 -9.97
C GLN A 20 6.96 17.07 -8.74
N ILE A 21 8.06 16.42 -8.40
CA ILE A 21 8.12 15.50 -7.28
C ILE A 21 8.51 16.29 -6.01
N PRO A 22 7.68 16.27 -4.94
CA PRO A 22 8.09 16.82 -3.66
C PRO A 22 9.34 16.11 -3.11
N GLU A 23 10.16 16.80 -2.34
CA GLU A 23 11.34 16.21 -1.71
C GLU A 23 10.96 15.07 -0.75
N ASP A 24 9.86 15.26 0.00
CA ASP A 24 9.36 14.25 0.92
C ASP A 24 8.40 13.31 0.19
N PRO A 25 8.72 12.01 0.11
CA PRO A 25 7.84 11.05 -0.55
C PRO A 25 6.47 10.92 0.10
N ILE A 26 6.32 11.22 1.40
CA ILE A 26 5.02 11.20 2.06
C ILE A 26 4.13 12.32 1.50
N ASN A 27 4.71 13.48 1.18
CA ASN A 27 3.97 14.56 0.53
C ASN A 27 3.48 14.16 -0.86
N LEU A 28 4.28 13.40 -1.60
CA LEU A 28 3.85 12.87 -2.89
C LEU A 28 2.70 11.86 -2.72
N PHE A 29 2.81 10.96 -1.72
CA PHE A 29 1.73 10.03 -1.41
C PHE A 29 0.44 10.78 -1.08
N HIS A 30 0.53 11.81 -0.25
CA HIS A 30 -0.60 12.64 0.15
C HIS A 30 -1.30 13.23 -1.08
N LYS A 31 -0.53 13.84 -1.96
CA LYS A 31 -1.03 14.43 -3.20
C LYS A 31 -1.73 13.38 -4.07
N TRP A 32 -1.08 12.24 -4.26
CA TRP A 32 -1.60 11.17 -5.10
C TRP A 32 -2.84 10.53 -4.52
N PHE A 33 -2.90 10.40 -3.19
CA PHE A 33 -4.07 9.85 -2.51
C PHE A 33 -5.29 10.73 -2.74
N TYR A 34 -5.15 12.05 -2.57
CA TYR A 34 -6.25 12.97 -2.82
C TYR A 34 -6.67 13.00 -4.28
N GLU A 35 -5.74 12.96 -5.19
CA GLU A 35 -6.07 12.85 -6.61
C GLU A 35 -6.83 11.56 -6.91
N ALA A 36 -6.42 10.46 -6.31
CA ALA A 36 -7.10 9.18 -6.47
C ALA A 36 -8.53 9.23 -5.93
N GLU A 37 -8.75 9.88 -4.80
CA GLU A 37 -10.08 10.07 -4.25
C GLU A 37 -10.96 10.91 -5.18
N GLU A 38 -10.46 12.04 -5.65
CA GLU A 38 -11.21 12.94 -6.54
C GLU A 38 -11.60 12.27 -7.85
N LEU A 39 -10.75 11.41 -8.37
CA LEU A 39 -10.96 10.75 -9.66
C LEU A 39 -11.61 9.37 -9.52
N ASN A 40 -12.00 8.99 -8.32
CA ASN A 40 -12.56 7.66 -8.03
C ASN A 40 -11.69 6.55 -8.64
N ALA A 41 -10.40 6.61 -8.35
CA ALA A 41 -9.40 5.75 -8.96
C ALA A 41 -9.55 4.27 -8.61
N ALA A 42 -10.29 3.98 -7.56
CA ALA A 42 -10.67 2.63 -7.14
C ALA A 42 -11.94 2.74 -6.30
N GLU A 43 -12.66 1.66 -6.14
CA GLU A 43 -13.86 1.60 -5.30
C GLU A 43 -13.53 1.95 -3.85
N GLU A 44 -12.41 1.41 -3.34
CA GLU A 44 -11.87 1.78 -2.04
C GLU A 44 -10.43 2.26 -2.23
N VAL A 45 -10.22 3.55 -2.27
CA VAL A 45 -8.90 4.15 -2.53
C VAL A 45 -7.91 3.81 -1.42
N ASN A 46 -8.40 3.64 -0.19
CA ASN A 46 -7.57 3.27 0.96
C ASN A 46 -7.32 1.76 1.11
N ALA A 47 -7.82 0.95 0.19
CA ALA A 47 -7.48 -0.47 0.17
C ALA A 47 -6.02 -0.63 -0.26
N MET A 48 -5.28 -1.44 0.48
CA MET A 48 -3.88 -1.71 0.20
C MET A 48 -3.56 -3.17 0.46
N THR A 49 -2.51 -3.67 -0.18
CA THR A 49 -2.02 -5.01 0.06
C THR A 49 -0.87 -4.93 1.06
N VAL A 50 -1.01 -5.63 2.18
CA VAL A 50 0.06 -5.79 3.16
C VAL A 50 0.76 -7.11 2.91
N THR A 51 2.07 -7.07 2.71
CA THR A 51 2.89 -8.26 2.56
C THR A 51 3.78 -8.41 3.78
N THR A 52 3.70 -9.57 4.41
CA THR A 52 4.47 -9.92 5.60
C THR A 52 5.27 -11.19 5.32
N ILE A 53 6.27 -11.46 6.15
CA ILE A 53 6.99 -12.73 6.10
C ILE A 53 6.28 -13.70 7.07
N GLY A 54 5.69 -14.74 6.52
CA GLY A 54 4.96 -15.72 7.31
C GLY A 54 5.87 -16.51 8.25
N LEU A 55 5.28 -17.14 9.26
CA LEU A 55 6.01 -17.98 10.21
C LEU A 55 6.71 -19.16 9.55
N ASP A 56 6.20 -19.57 8.38
CA ASP A 56 6.79 -20.64 7.55
C ASP A 56 7.88 -20.13 6.60
N GLY A 57 8.21 -18.82 6.67
CA GLY A 57 9.24 -18.22 5.82
C GLY A 57 8.75 -17.73 4.48
N PHE A 58 7.50 -18.00 4.11
CA PHE A 58 6.96 -17.51 2.85
C PHE A 58 6.36 -16.11 3.01
N PRO A 59 6.59 -15.22 2.03
CA PRO A 59 5.89 -13.92 2.03
C PRO A 59 4.41 -14.16 1.78
N LYS A 60 3.57 -13.38 2.48
CA LYS A 60 2.13 -13.53 2.42
C LYS A 60 1.48 -12.17 2.28
N ALA A 61 0.56 -12.05 1.34
CA ALA A 61 -0.09 -10.79 1.01
C ALA A 61 -1.58 -10.84 1.34
N ARG A 62 -2.10 -9.75 1.88
CA ARG A 62 -3.53 -9.61 2.20
C ARG A 62 -3.97 -8.17 1.96
N VAL A 63 -5.22 -8.00 1.54
CA VAL A 63 -5.81 -6.67 1.41
C VAL A 63 -6.32 -6.22 2.78
N VAL A 64 -5.91 -5.03 3.17
CA VAL A 64 -6.39 -4.35 4.37
C VAL A 64 -6.71 -2.90 4.02
N LEU A 65 -7.36 -2.19 4.93
CA LEU A 65 -7.67 -0.77 4.72
C LEU A 65 -6.70 0.10 5.49
N LEU A 66 -6.11 1.07 4.80
CA LEU A 66 -5.37 2.13 5.46
C LEU A 66 -6.36 2.98 6.25
N LYS A 67 -6.11 3.20 7.54
CA LYS A 67 -6.99 3.95 8.42
C LYS A 67 -6.55 5.40 8.61
N LYS A 68 -5.28 5.60 8.78
CA LYS A 68 -4.68 6.93 8.96
C LYS A 68 -3.27 6.95 8.40
N PHE A 69 -2.83 8.09 7.97
CA PHE A 69 -1.44 8.31 7.62
C PHE A 69 -1.05 9.76 7.91
N ASN A 70 0.20 9.95 8.25
CA ASN A 70 0.81 11.24 8.42
C ASN A 70 2.32 11.13 8.15
N GLU A 71 3.07 12.15 8.46
CA GLU A 71 4.53 12.17 8.27
C GLU A 71 5.27 11.09 9.05
N GLU A 72 4.68 10.59 10.14
CA GLU A 72 5.28 9.56 10.97
C GLU A 72 5.04 8.15 10.46
N GLY A 73 3.98 7.95 9.67
CA GLY A 73 3.72 6.62 9.14
C GLY A 73 2.28 6.35 8.72
N PHE A 74 2.01 5.07 8.56
CA PHE A 74 0.76 4.54 8.06
C PHE A 74 0.16 3.61 9.11
N ILE A 75 -1.14 3.75 9.37
CA ILE A 75 -1.83 2.97 10.41
C ILE A 75 -2.90 2.11 9.76
N PHE A 76 -2.86 0.82 10.04
CA PHE A 76 -3.92 -0.12 9.71
C PHE A 76 -4.25 -0.96 10.95
N TYR A 77 -5.43 -1.55 10.97
CA TYR A 77 -5.87 -2.39 12.08
C TYR A 77 -5.77 -3.85 11.69
N THR A 78 -5.32 -4.67 12.64
CA THR A 78 -5.25 -6.11 12.46
C THR A 78 -5.49 -6.81 13.80
N ASN A 79 -5.99 -8.03 13.73
CA ASN A 79 -6.10 -8.88 14.91
C ASN A 79 -4.71 -9.45 15.22
N TYR A 80 -4.19 -9.16 16.40
CA TYR A 80 -2.86 -9.61 16.81
C TYR A 80 -2.75 -11.13 16.95
N ASN A 81 -3.87 -11.81 17.13
CA ASN A 81 -3.91 -13.27 17.19
C ASN A 81 -4.07 -13.95 15.84
N SER A 82 -4.25 -13.18 14.76
CA SER A 82 -4.28 -13.72 13.41
C SER A 82 -2.88 -14.16 12.97
N GLU A 83 -2.84 -14.97 11.92
CA GLU A 83 -1.56 -15.38 11.32
C GLU A 83 -0.72 -14.18 10.91
N LYS A 84 -1.34 -13.17 10.30
CA LYS A 84 -0.69 -11.93 9.92
C LYS A 84 -0.15 -11.18 11.14
N GLY A 85 -0.95 -11.06 12.19
CA GLY A 85 -0.52 -10.39 13.42
C GLY A 85 0.67 -11.08 14.06
N LYS A 86 0.65 -12.40 14.13
CA LYS A 86 1.77 -13.19 14.65
C LYS A 86 3.01 -13.08 13.77
N ALA A 87 2.83 -13.09 12.46
CA ALA A 87 3.93 -12.93 11.51
C ALA A 87 4.64 -11.60 11.69
N ILE A 88 3.89 -10.51 11.88
CA ILE A 88 4.44 -9.18 12.10
C ILE A 88 5.23 -9.12 13.41
N LEU A 89 4.72 -9.74 14.49
CA LEU A 89 5.44 -9.79 15.76
C LEU A 89 6.76 -10.55 15.64
N ASN A 90 6.79 -11.60 14.81
CA ASN A 90 8.00 -12.38 14.58
C ASN A 90 8.99 -11.67 13.66
N ASN A 91 8.48 -11.01 12.61
CA ASN A 91 9.31 -10.26 11.66
C ASN A 91 8.54 -8.98 11.26
N PRO A 92 8.97 -7.81 11.74
CA PRO A 92 8.25 -6.57 11.53
C PRO A 92 8.51 -5.91 10.18
N HIS A 93 9.34 -6.49 9.34
CA HIS A 93 9.58 -5.95 8.00
C HIS A 93 8.38 -6.24 7.13
N ILE A 94 7.71 -5.18 6.65
CA ILE A 94 6.50 -5.31 5.85
C ILE A 94 6.58 -4.43 4.61
N CYS A 95 5.68 -4.73 3.67
CA CYS A 95 5.50 -3.94 2.47
C CYS A 95 4.03 -3.61 2.32
N LEU A 96 3.71 -2.35 2.04
CA LEU A 96 2.38 -1.90 1.70
C LEU A 96 2.36 -1.57 0.21
N SER A 97 1.32 -2.01 -0.49
CA SER A 97 1.19 -1.74 -1.92
C SER A 97 -0.19 -1.18 -2.23
N PHE A 98 -0.22 -0.10 -2.98
CA PHE A 98 -1.44 0.48 -3.53
C PHE A 98 -1.41 0.35 -5.04
N PHE A 99 -2.54 0.04 -5.63
CA PHE A 99 -2.69 0.07 -7.07
C PHE A 99 -3.98 0.80 -7.44
N TRP A 100 -3.84 1.92 -8.12
CA TRP A 100 -4.94 2.76 -8.57
C TRP A 100 -4.99 2.76 -10.10
N PRO A 101 -5.64 1.74 -10.70
CA PRO A 101 -5.56 1.55 -12.15
C PRO A 101 -6.16 2.68 -12.96
N THR A 102 -7.21 3.33 -12.46
CA THR A 102 -7.87 4.43 -13.17
C THR A 102 -6.93 5.62 -13.39
N VAL A 103 -6.02 5.87 -12.46
CA VAL A 103 -5.01 6.93 -12.59
C VAL A 103 -3.63 6.35 -12.94
N GLU A 104 -3.56 5.05 -13.20
CA GLU A 104 -2.36 4.33 -13.65
C GLU A 104 -1.16 4.52 -12.71
N ARG A 105 -1.41 4.40 -11.39
CA ARG A 105 -0.38 4.56 -10.38
C ARG A 105 -0.28 3.34 -9.49
N GLN A 106 0.95 2.98 -9.16
CA GLN A 106 1.27 1.97 -8.18
C GLN A 106 2.24 2.55 -7.17
N ILE A 107 2.02 2.26 -5.89
CA ILE A 107 2.86 2.74 -4.80
C ILE A 107 3.29 1.55 -3.97
N ILE A 108 4.57 1.47 -3.66
CA ILE A 108 5.12 0.44 -2.78
C ILE A 108 5.85 1.14 -1.64
N ILE A 109 5.49 0.79 -0.41
CA ILE A 109 6.07 1.34 0.79
C ILE A 109 6.68 0.20 1.61
N LYS A 110 7.97 0.27 1.84
CA LYS A 110 8.65 -0.68 2.72
C LYS A 110 8.85 -0.04 4.09
N GLY A 111 8.63 -0.79 5.13
CA GLY A 111 8.77 -0.24 6.45
C GLY A 111 8.83 -1.30 7.55
N ILE A 112 8.91 -0.81 8.76
CA ILE A 112 8.91 -1.62 9.96
C ILE A 112 7.60 -1.37 10.68
N ALA A 113 6.86 -2.45 10.93
CA ALA A 113 5.60 -2.38 11.65
C ALA A 113 5.86 -2.37 13.15
N GLU A 114 5.11 -1.55 13.86
CA GLU A 114 5.12 -1.56 15.30
C GLU A 114 3.69 -1.45 15.84
N LYS A 115 3.49 -2.00 17.00
CA LYS A 115 2.20 -1.92 17.68
C LYS A 115 2.02 -0.52 18.25
N THR A 116 0.92 0.14 17.91
CA THR A 116 0.55 1.41 18.53
C THR A 116 -0.15 1.17 19.88
N ALA A 117 -0.49 2.24 20.56
CA ALA A 117 -1.26 2.14 21.79
C ALA A 117 -2.60 1.43 21.53
N ASP A 118 -3.04 0.59 22.48
CA ASP A 118 -4.26 -0.20 22.34
C ASP A 118 -5.54 0.62 22.39
N VAL A 119 -5.44 1.88 22.73
CA VAL A 119 -6.60 2.78 22.82
C VAL A 119 -6.88 3.35 21.44
N ILE A 120 -8.03 3.03 20.96
CA ILE A 120 -8.51 3.52 19.67
C ILE A 120 -9.57 4.58 19.92
#